data_ad88b7ad55537585252d7e167f9c5572
#
_entry.id   ad88b7ad55537585252d7e167f9c5572
#
_cell.length_a   1.000
_cell.length_b   1.000
_cell.length_c   1.000
_cell.angle_alpha   90.00
_cell.angle_beta   90.00
_cell.angle_gamma   90.00
#
_symmetry.space_group_name_H-M   'P 1'
#
loop_
_entity.id
_entity.type
_entity.pdbx_description
1 polymer ?
#
loop_
_entity_poly.entity_id
_entity_poly.type
_entity_poly.pdbx_seq_one_letter_code
_entity_poly.pdbx_strand_id
1 'polypeptide(L)'
;MPKYIRSYKEGAYYFFTLISYNRRKILCEDDFLIAFKNSIRQVQQQYPFEIIAWVQLPDHIHCIWKMPENDADYSIRWSQIKRLTTQACSQYYLTYDELSYSKIKRNERGIWQRRFLEHQIRDEPDFVRHMDYIHYNPVKHGLVEKVVDWPYSSFHRCVRQGFYAEDWGGSINFSKRFSDGLE
;
A
#
# COMPACT_ATOMS: atom_id res chain seq x y z
N MET A 1 -25.27 7.38 7.45
CA MET A 1 -23.91 7.07 7.00
C MET A 1 -23.98 5.88 6.04
N PRO A 2 -23.45 5.95 4.84
CA PRO A 2 -23.40 4.79 3.96
C PRO A 2 -22.61 3.68 4.66
N LYS A 3 -23.20 2.49 4.77
CA LYS A 3 -22.48 1.30 5.24
C LYS A 3 -21.52 0.89 4.13
N TYR A 4 -20.25 1.13 4.32
CA TYR A 4 -19.21 0.61 3.44
C TYR A 4 -19.18 -0.91 3.56
N ILE A 5 -19.62 -1.60 2.50
CA ILE A 5 -19.62 -3.07 2.41
C ILE A 5 -18.38 -3.47 1.63
N ARG A 6 -17.50 -4.24 2.27
CA ARG A 6 -16.31 -4.80 1.63
C ARG A 6 -16.72 -5.85 0.60
N SER A 7 -16.08 -5.80 -0.56
CA SER A 7 -16.20 -6.84 -1.57
C SER A 7 -15.19 -7.94 -1.30
N TYR A 8 -15.62 -9.20 -1.35
CA TYR A 8 -14.77 -10.37 -1.25
C TYR A 8 -15.05 -11.26 -2.45
N LYS A 9 -14.14 -11.28 -3.43
CA LYS A 9 -14.23 -12.10 -4.62
C LYS A 9 -12.93 -12.88 -4.79
N GLU A 10 -13.03 -14.18 -4.83
CA GLU A 10 -11.92 -15.10 -5.07
C GLU A 10 -11.27 -14.83 -6.43
N GLY A 11 -9.95 -15.02 -6.54
CA GLY A 11 -9.21 -14.79 -7.78
C GLY A 11 -9.14 -13.34 -8.25
N ALA A 12 -9.81 -12.39 -7.57
CA ALA A 12 -9.89 -11.00 -8.00
C ALA A 12 -8.65 -10.19 -7.64
N TYR A 13 -8.48 -9.10 -8.37
CA TYR A 13 -7.48 -8.08 -8.07
C TYR A 13 -8.07 -7.00 -7.17
N TYR A 14 -7.30 -6.58 -6.19
CA TYR A 14 -7.66 -5.51 -5.26
C TYR A 14 -6.56 -4.47 -5.17
N PHE A 15 -6.93 -3.22 -5.34
CA PHE A 15 -6.09 -2.08 -5.00
C PHE A 15 -6.29 -1.74 -3.53
N PHE A 16 -5.20 -1.41 -2.83
CA PHE A 16 -5.21 -1.04 -1.42
C PHE A 16 -4.45 0.26 -1.18
N THR A 17 -4.94 1.04 -0.20
CA THR A 17 -4.20 2.14 0.40
C THR A 17 -4.08 1.92 1.90
N LEU A 18 -2.85 1.85 2.39
CA LEU A 18 -2.53 1.81 3.81
C LEU A 18 -1.87 3.12 4.21
N ILE A 19 -2.23 3.64 5.37
CA ILE A 19 -1.71 4.91 5.87
C ILE A 19 -1.13 4.71 7.26
N SER A 20 0.01 5.34 7.55
CA SER A 20 0.56 5.43 8.90
C SER A 20 -0.34 6.28 9.81
N TYR A 21 -0.30 6.05 11.12
CA TYR A 21 -1.08 6.87 12.06
C TYR A 21 -0.63 8.33 12.02
N ASN A 22 -1.60 9.26 11.86
CA ASN A 22 -1.37 10.70 11.70
C ASN A 22 -0.38 11.02 10.56
N ARG A 23 -0.34 10.21 9.50
CA ARG A 23 0.56 10.36 8.36
C ARG A 23 2.04 10.52 8.77
N ARG A 24 2.47 9.78 9.80
CA ARG A 24 3.87 9.76 10.23
C ARG A 24 4.77 9.23 9.11
N LYS A 25 5.86 9.94 8.84
CA LYS A 25 6.80 9.59 7.77
C LYS A 25 7.83 8.55 8.22
N ILE A 26 7.36 7.36 8.59
CA ILE A 26 8.18 6.27 9.12
C ILE A 26 8.25 5.06 8.17
N LEU A 27 7.44 5.02 7.13
CA LEU A 27 7.30 3.80 6.33
C LEU A 27 8.50 3.53 5.42
N CYS A 28 9.31 4.55 5.10
CA CYS A 28 10.53 4.41 4.28
C CYS A 28 11.82 4.38 5.12
N GLU A 29 11.73 4.30 6.45
CA GLU A 29 12.89 4.08 7.32
C GLU A 29 13.42 2.65 7.11
N ASP A 30 14.73 2.45 7.09
CA ASP A 30 15.36 1.17 6.75
C ASP A 30 14.87 0.01 7.62
N ASP A 31 14.82 0.20 8.93
CA ASP A 31 14.32 -0.81 9.87
C ASP A 31 12.88 -1.17 9.61
N PHE A 32 12.04 -0.17 9.27
CA PHE A 32 10.65 -0.39 8.94
C PHE A 32 10.50 -1.16 7.63
N LEU A 33 11.25 -0.80 6.59
CA LEU A 33 11.26 -1.49 5.29
C LEU A 33 11.61 -2.99 5.46
N ILE A 34 12.64 -3.28 6.26
CA ILE A 34 13.08 -4.66 6.55
C ILE A 34 11.97 -5.42 7.28
N ALA A 35 11.46 -4.86 8.37
CA ALA A 35 10.42 -5.48 9.19
C ALA A 35 9.13 -5.73 8.39
N PHE A 36 8.72 -4.76 7.59
CA PHE A 36 7.50 -4.85 6.77
C PHE A 36 7.62 -5.90 5.68
N LYS A 37 8.75 -5.92 4.95
CA LYS A 37 9.05 -6.95 3.93
C LYS A 37 9.07 -8.35 4.50
N ASN A 38 9.67 -8.54 5.68
CA ASN A 38 9.69 -9.83 6.38
C ASN A 38 8.29 -10.25 6.82
N SER A 39 7.49 -9.32 7.34
CA SER A 39 6.10 -9.57 7.73
C SER A 39 5.25 -10.02 6.54
N ILE A 40 5.40 -9.36 5.38
CA ILE A 40 4.71 -9.75 4.14
C ILE A 40 5.09 -11.18 3.75
N ARG A 41 6.39 -11.50 3.70
CA ARG A 41 6.88 -12.84 3.33
C ARG A 41 6.35 -13.92 4.27
N GLN A 42 6.37 -13.68 5.57
CA GLN A 42 5.85 -14.61 6.56
C GLN A 42 4.35 -14.86 6.38
N VAL A 43 3.56 -13.80 6.14
CA VAL A 43 2.12 -13.93 5.92
C VAL A 43 1.83 -14.62 4.60
N GLN A 44 2.58 -14.37 3.53
CA GLN A 44 2.42 -15.06 2.23
C GLN A 44 2.64 -16.57 2.33
N GLN A 45 3.48 -17.05 3.24
CA GLN A 45 3.68 -18.49 3.48
C GLN A 45 2.43 -19.15 4.05
N GLN A 46 1.69 -18.47 4.91
CA GLN A 46 0.50 -19.01 5.57
C GLN A 46 -0.78 -18.67 4.78
N TYR A 47 -0.86 -17.49 4.21
CA TYR A 47 -1.99 -16.93 3.48
C TYR A 47 -1.50 -16.43 2.12
N PRO A 48 -1.40 -17.30 1.09
CA PRO A 48 -0.87 -16.93 -0.21
C PRO A 48 -1.64 -15.77 -0.87
N PHE A 49 -0.92 -14.88 -1.53
CA PHE A 49 -1.40 -13.83 -2.42
C PHE A 49 -0.25 -13.32 -3.28
N GLU A 50 -0.56 -12.71 -4.40
CA GLU A 50 0.43 -12.15 -5.31
C GLU A 50 0.43 -10.63 -5.25
N ILE A 51 1.61 -10.00 -5.18
CA ILE A 51 1.78 -8.55 -5.26
C ILE A 51 2.07 -8.19 -6.71
N ILE A 52 1.08 -7.61 -7.38
CA ILE A 52 1.14 -7.21 -8.78
C ILE A 52 1.86 -5.87 -8.93
N ALA A 53 1.45 -4.89 -8.14
CA ALA A 53 2.06 -3.57 -8.11
C ALA A 53 2.22 -3.07 -6.68
N TRP A 54 3.21 -2.18 -6.49
CA TRP A 54 3.57 -1.65 -5.20
C TRP A 54 4.24 -0.29 -5.32
N VAL A 55 3.89 0.61 -4.42
CA VAL A 55 4.69 1.79 -4.08
C VAL A 55 4.58 2.06 -2.59
N GLN A 56 5.72 2.31 -1.95
CA GLN A 56 5.81 2.70 -0.55
C GLN A 56 6.33 4.12 -0.47
N LEU A 57 5.53 5.00 0.12
CA LEU A 57 5.85 6.40 0.38
C LEU A 57 6.10 6.57 1.87
N PRO A 58 6.66 7.70 2.32
CA PRO A 58 7.03 7.88 3.72
C PRO A 58 5.89 7.67 4.72
N ASP A 59 4.64 7.98 4.35
CA ASP A 59 3.47 7.97 5.23
C ASP A 59 2.32 7.08 4.76
N HIS A 60 2.39 6.52 3.54
CA HIS A 60 1.37 5.62 3.01
C HIS A 60 1.91 4.65 1.96
N ILE A 61 1.10 3.64 1.63
CA ILE A 61 1.43 2.58 0.70
C ILE A 61 0.24 2.38 -0.23
N HIS A 62 0.50 2.25 -1.52
CA HIS A 62 -0.47 1.74 -2.49
C HIS A 62 0.01 0.42 -3.08
N CYS A 63 -0.90 -0.52 -3.28
CA CYS A 63 -0.56 -1.77 -3.95
C CYS A 63 -1.76 -2.41 -4.63
N ILE A 64 -1.48 -3.30 -5.58
CA ILE A 64 -2.45 -4.24 -6.14
C ILE A 64 -2.04 -5.64 -5.75
N TRP A 65 -3.00 -6.40 -5.18
CA TRP A 65 -2.87 -7.83 -4.95
C TRP A 65 -3.80 -8.62 -5.85
N LYS A 66 -3.34 -9.78 -6.30
CA LYS A 66 -4.19 -10.84 -6.82
C LYS A 66 -4.45 -11.83 -5.70
N MET A 67 -5.73 -12.08 -5.44
CA MET A 67 -6.16 -13.07 -4.45
C MET A 67 -6.15 -14.48 -5.06
N PRO A 68 -5.99 -15.54 -4.25
CA PRO A 68 -6.14 -16.92 -4.71
C PRO A 68 -7.54 -17.22 -5.21
N GLU A 69 -7.66 -18.27 -6.05
CA GLU A 69 -8.94 -18.70 -6.65
C GLU A 69 -9.95 -19.27 -5.63
N ASN A 70 -9.53 -19.54 -4.41
CA ASN A 70 -10.34 -20.14 -3.36
C ASN A 70 -10.36 -19.38 -2.05
N ASP A 71 -9.85 -18.15 -2.04
CA ASP A 71 -9.78 -17.32 -0.84
C ASP A 71 -9.74 -15.83 -1.21
N ALA A 72 -10.62 -15.06 -0.60
CA ALA A 72 -10.72 -13.62 -0.79
C ALA A 72 -10.47 -12.82 0.50
N ASP A 73 -10.04 -13.45 1.60
CA ASP A 73 -9.84 -12.75 2.88
C ASP A 73 -8.53 -11.96 2.92
N TYR A 74 -8.50 -10.84 2.20
CA TYR A 74 -7.40 -9.87 2.30
C TYR A 74 -7.33 -9.21 3.68
N SER A 75 -8.42 -9.21 4.44
CA SER A 75 -8.47 -8.55 5.75
C SER A 75 -7.61 -9.25 6.78
N ILE A 76 -7.63 -10.60 6.81
CA ILE A 76 -6.76 -11.37 7.70
C ILE A 76 -5.29 -11.13 7.34
N ARG A 77 -4.97 -11.10 6.04
CA ARG A 77 -3.61 -10.86 5.55
C ARG A 77 -3.07 -9.50 6.03
N TRP A 78 -3.83 -8.42 5.80
CA TRP A 78 -3.45 -7.09 6.27
C TRP A 78 -3.37 -7.00 7.79
N SER A 79 -4.29 -7.65 8.50
CA SER A 79 -4.27 -7.70 9.98
C SER A 79 -2.97 -8.35 10.48
N GLN A 80 -2.57 -9.48 9.93
CA GLN A 80 -1.35 -10.19 10.31
C GLN A 80 -0.09 -9.40 9.93
N ILE A 81 -0.02 -8.87 8.71
CA ILE A 81 1.11 -8.04 8.26
C ILE A 81 1.29 -6.85 9.20
N LYS A 82 0.22 -6.09 9.46
CA LYS A 82 0.27 -4.92 10.36
C LYS A 82 0.68 -5.30 11.78
N ARG A 83 0.18 -6.43 12.29
CA ARG A 83 0.53 -6.93 13.63
C ARG A 83 2.02 -7.30 13.72
N LEU A 84 2.52 -8.12 12.80
CA LEU A 84 3.92 -8.56 12.79
C LEU A 84 4.89 -7.38 12.61
N THR A 85 4.59 -6.47 11.67
CA THR A 85 5.39 -5.26 11.49
C THR A 85 5.38 -4.40 12.75
N THR A 86 4.22 -4.21 13.39
CA THR A 86 4.13 -3.46 14.64
C THR A 86 5.00 -4.08 15.73
N GLN A 87 4.96 -5.40 15.89
CA GLN A 87 5.79 -6.10 16.87
C GLN A 87 7.30 -5.94 16.63
N ALA A 88 7.72 -5.92 15.36
CA ALA A 88 9.12 -5.76 14.98
C ALA A 88 9.63 -4.31 15.01
N CYS A 89 8.73 -3.32 15.13
CA CYS A 89 9.03 -1.89 15.01
C CYS A 89 8.75 -1.12 16.31
N SER A 90 9.18 -1.67 17.46
CA SER A 90 8.91 -1.06 18.78
C SER A 90 9.51 0.34 18.96
N GLN A 91 10.60 0.65 18.24
CA GLN A 91 11.23 1.98 18.24
C GLN A 91 10.32 3.09 17.69
N TYR A 92 9.28 2.74 16.94
CA TYR A 92 8.30 3.71 16.41
C TYR A 92 7.02 3.80 17.24
N TYR A 93 6.94 3.13 18.39
CA TYR A 93 5.76 3.23 19.24
C TYR A 93 5.57 4.65 19.76
N LEU A 94 4.33 5.08 19.79
CA LEU A 94 3.94 6.33 20.43
C LEU A 94 3.73 6.10 21.93
N THR A 95 3.98 7.15 22.71
CA THR A 95 3.66 7.18 24.14
C THR A 95 2.14 7.24 24.36
N TYR A 96 1.69 6.97 25.57
CA TYR A 96 0.26 7.01 25.89
C TYR A 96 -0.35 8.40 25.66
N ASP A 97 0.41 9.46 25.90
CA ASP A 97 -0.06 10.85 25.70
C ASP A 97 -0.24 11.23 24.23
N GLU A 98 0.46 10.55 23.32
CA GLU A 98 0.36 10.74 21.88
C GLU A 98 -0.75 9.90 21.23
N LEU A 99 -1.31 8.93 21.99
CA LEU A 99 -2.34 8.02 21.50
C LEU A 99 -3.73 8.50 21.89
N SER A 100 -4.70 8.35 20.99
CA SER A 100 -6.10 8.53 21.35
C SER A 100 -6.57 7.46 22.36
N TYR A 101 -7.53 7.79 23.21
CA TYR A 101 -8.13 6.85 24.17
C TYR A 101 -8.59 5.53 23.50
N SER A 102 -9.16 5.60 22.30
CA SER A 102 -9.59 4.42 21.54
C SER A 102 -8.42 3.51 21.15
N LYS A 103 -7.24 4.06 20.87
CA LYS A 103 -6.04 3.28 20.55
C LYS A 103 -5.44 2.62 21.80
N ILE A 104 -5.39 3.37 22.92
CA ILE A 104 -4.93 2.85 24.21
C ILE A 104 -5.78 1.66 24.63
N LYS A 105 -7.12 1.82 24.63
CA LYS A 105 -8.07 0.75 24.97
C LYS A 105 -7.90 -0.52 24.14
N ARG A 106 -7.42 -0.40 22.90
CA ARG A 106 -7.21 -1.52 21.96
C ARG A 106 -5.76 -1.99 21.89
N ASN A 107 -4.89 -1.45 22.75
CA ASN A 107 -3.46 -1.76 22.75
C ASN A 107 -2.76 -1.50 21.40
N GLU A 108 -3.23 -0.48 20.64
CA GLU A 108 -2.59 -0.06 19.39
C GLU A 108 -1.37 0.82 19.70
N ARG A 109 -0.31 0.72 18.92
CA ARG A 109 0.98 1.37 19.17
C ARG A 109 1.26 2.62 18.33
N GLY A 110 0.28 3.10 17.57
CA GLY A 110 0.40 4.35 16.79
C GLY A 110 1.24 4.24 15.52
N ILE A 111 1.46 3.05 14.98
CA ILE A 111 2.13 2.86 13.69
C ILE A 111 1.14 3.05 12.54
N TRP A 112 -0.02 2.41 12.60
CA TRP A 112 -0.97 2.34 11.50
C TRP A 112 -2.26 3.10 11.78
N GLN A 113 -2.87 3.67 10.74
CA GLN A 113 -4.30 3.87 10.73
C GLN A 113 -5.00 2.50 10.82
N ARG A 114 -6.13 2.46 11.55
CA ARG A 114 -6.86 1.20 11.78
C ARG A 114 -7.41 0.63 10.48
N ARG A 115 -8.11 1.47 9.72
CA ARG A 115 -8.71 1.09 8.44
C ARG A 115 -7.71 1.30 7.31
N PHE A 116 -7.86 0.51 6.27
CA PHE A 116 -7.26 0.71 4.96
C PHE A 116 -8.39 0.89 3.94
N LEU A 117 -8.09 1.50 2.83
CA LEU A 117 -9.01 1.55 1.69
C LEU A 117 -8.74 0.33 0.81
N GLU A 118 -9.80 -0.26 0.28
CA GLU A 118 -9.72 -1.27 -0.75
C GLU A 118 -10.67 -0.94 -1.90
N HIS A 119 -10.26 -1.29 -3.11
CA HIS A 119 -11.06 -1.21 -4.31
C HIS A 119 -10.87 -2.49 -5.12
N GLN A 120 -11.97 -3.21 -5.40
CA GLN A 120 -11.91 -4.35 -6.30
C GLN A 120 -11.75 -3.87 -7.74
N ILE A 121 -10.69 -4.29 -8.40
CA ILE A 121 -10.44 -3.98 -9.82
C ILE A 121 -11.52 -4.69 -10.65
N ARG A 122 -12.19 -3.94 -11.53
CA ARG A 122 -13.39 -4.38 -12.24
C ARG A 122 -13.08 -4.91 -13.64
N ASP A 123 -12.16 -4.26 -14.33
CA ASP A 123 -11.82 -4.49 -15.73
C ASP A 123 -10.38 -4.04 -16.04
N GLU A 124 -9.93 -4.28 -17.27
CA GLU A 124 -8.59 -3.90 -17.71
C GLU A 124 -8.32 -2.39 -17.67
N PRO A 125 -9.20 -1.49 -18.12
CA PRO A 125 -9.01 -0.05 -17.96
C PRO A 125 -8.87 0.39 -16.50
N ASP A 126 -9.62 -0.21 -15.58
CA ASP A 126 -9.54 0.04 -14.14
C ASP A 126 -8.19 -0.46 -13.59
N PHE A 127 -7.72 -1.62 -14.04
CA PHE A 127 -6.41 -2.17 -13.68
C PHE A 127 -5.27 -1.26 -14.13
N VAL A 128 -5.24 -0.88 -15.40
CA VAL A 128 -4.19 0.00 -15.97
C VAL A 128 -4.16 1.34 -15.23
N ARG A 129 -5.31 1.94 -14.97
CA ARG A 129 -5.41 3.21 -14.23
C ARG A 129 -4.80 3.12 -12.84
N HIS A 130 -5.04 2.03 -12.10
CA HIS A 130 -4.48 1.85 -10.77
C HIS A 130 -2.99 1.51 -10.81
N MET A 131 -2.52 0.77 -11.81
CA MET A 131 -1.09 0.54 -12.06
C MET A 131 -0.36 1.86 -12.30
N ASP A 132 -0.87 2.69 -13.20
CA ASP A 132 -0.31 4.01 -13.50
C ASP A 132 -0.31 4.91 -12.27
N TYR A 133 -1.43 4.93 -11.53
CA TYR A 133 -1.55 5.69 -10.29
C TYR A 133 -0.49 5.29 -9.25
N ILE A 134 -0.29 3.99 -9.03
CA ILE A 134 0.72 3.46 -8.09
C ILE A 134 2.11 3.96 -8.48
N HIS A 135 2.49 3.80 -9.75
CA HIS A 135 3.86 4.11 -10.18
C HIS A 135 4.12 5.61 -10.26
N TYR A 136 3.12 6.42 -10.63
CA TYR A 136 3.25 7.87 -10.71
C TYR A 136 3.20 8.58 -9.34
N ASN A 137 2.76 7.88 -8.30
CA ASN A 137 2.48 8.46 -6.98
C ASN A 137 3.65 9.23 -6.35
N PRO A 138 4.93 8.78 -6.41
CA PRO A 138 6.07 9.55 -5.89
C PRO A 138 6.25 10.91 -6.57
N VAL A 139 6.04 10.98 -7.88
CA VAL A 139 6.10 12.24 -8.65
C VAL A 139 4.92 13.12 -8.29
N LYS A 140 3.71 12.56 -8.19
CA LYS A 140 2.49 13.27 -7.74
C LYS A 140 2.70 13.98 -6.39
N HIS A 141 3.43 13.33 -5.46
CA HIS A 141 3.74 13.89 -4.13
C HIS A 141 5.02 14.75 -4.09
N GLY A 142 5.67 14.98 -5.22
CA GLY A 142 6.87 15.79 -5.30
C GLY A 142 8.08 15.21 -4.58
N LEU A 143 8.13 13.88 -4.40
CA LEU A 143 9.24 13.19 -3.75
C LEU A 143 10.41 12.98 -4.71
N VAL A 144 10.13 12.85 -6.00
CA VAL A 144 11.10 12.74 -7.09
C VAL A 144 10.55 13.45 -8.34
N GLU A 145 11.43 13.79 -9.28
CA GLU A 145 11.03 14.38 -10.56
C GLU A 145 10.62 13.30 -11.59
N LYS A 146 11.24 12.13 -11.55
CA LYS A 146 10.98 11.01 -12.46
C LYS A 146 10.55 9.78 -11.68
N VAL A 147 9.64 9.01 -12.25
CA VAL A 147 9.12 7.77 -11.64
C VAL A 147 10.24 6.78 -11.35
N VAL A 148 11.21 6.66 -12.26
CA VAL A 148 12.35 5.75 -12.16
C VAL A 148 13.27 6.07 -10.97
N ASP A 149 13.27 7.30 -10.46
CA ASP A 149 14.15 7.71 -9.36
C ASP A 149 13.63 7.25 -7.97
N TRP A 150 12.39 6.71 -7.91
CA TRP A 150 11.83 6.23 -6.65
C TRP A 150 12.16 4.77 -6.37
N PRO A 151 13.00 4.44 -5.36
CA PRO A 151 13.49 3.07 -5.15
C PRO A 151 12.45 2.11 -4.57
N TYR A 152 11.42 2.63 -3.87
CA TYR A 152 10.45 1.81 -3.14
C TYR A 152 9.19 1.54 -3.97
N SER A 153 9.39 1.16 -5.25
CA SER A 153 8.34 0.92 -6.23
C SER A 153 8.56 -0.38 -7.01
N SER A 154 7.46 -1.00 -7.43
CA SER A 154 7.50 -2.10 -8.40
C SER A 154 7.78 -1.63 -9.83
N PHE A 155 7.86 -0.32 -10.09
CA PHE A 155 8.11 0.26 -11.41
C PHE A 155 9.33 -0.37 -12.11
N HIS A 156 10.45 -0.48 -11.41
CA HIS A 156 11.68 -1.08 -11.94
C HIS A 156 11.50 -2.53 -12.40
N ARG A 157 10.67 -3.32 -11.70
CA ARG A 157 10.31 -4.67 -12.13
C ARG A 157 9.47 -4.61 -13.41
N CYS A 158 8.50 -3.72 -13.47
CA CYS A 158 7.62 -3.56 -14.63
C CYS A 158 8.36 -3.07 -15.88
N VAL A 159 9.37 -2.19 -15.72
CA VAL A 159 10.27 -1.79 -16.81
C VAL A 159 11.06 -3.00 -17.33
N ARG A 160 11.68 -3.80 -16.45
CA ARG A 160 12.40 -5.01 -16.87
C ARG A 160 11.52 -6.05 -17.56
N GLN A 161 10.22 -6.06 -17.26
CA GLN A 161 9.23 -6.94 -17.90
C GLN A 161 8.62 -6.35 -19.18
N GLY A 162 8.99 -5.12 -19.56
CA GLY A 162 8.52 -4.46 -20.78
C GLY A 162 7.12 -3.84 -20.67
N PHE A 163 6.55 -3.73 -19.47
CA PHE A 163 5.24 -3.09 -19.27
C PHE A 163 5.31 -1.56 -19.31
N TYR A 164 6.45 -0.98 -18.96
CA TYR A 164 6.69 0.47 -19.00
C TYR A 164 8.04 0.78 -19.64
N ALA A 165 8.12 1.91 -20.37
CA ALA A 165 9.38 2.50 -20.73
C ALA A 165 10.06 3.11 -19.51
N GLU A 166 11.40 3.16 -19.47
CA GLU A 166 12.14 3.68 -18.32
C GLU A 166 11.86 5.16 -18.04
N ASP A 167 11.60 5.94 -19.10
CA ASP A 167 11.24 7.37 -19.04
C ASP A 167 9.75 7.64 -18.88
N TRP A 168 8.93 6.58 -18.65
CA TRP A 168 7.49 6.73 -18.48
C TRP A 168 7.16 7.62 -17.27
N GLY A 169 6.14 8.48 -17.42
CA GLY A 169 5.65 9.37 -16.35
C GLY A 169 6.42 10.68 -16.23
N GLY A 170 7.44 10.93 -17.10
CA GLY A 170 8.18 12.17 -17.13
C GLY A 170 7.52 13.32 -17.90
N SER A 171 6.33 13.13 -18.50
CA SER A 171 5.64 14.19 -19.25
C SER A 171 4.49 14.81 -18.46
N ILE A 172 4.43 16.13 -18.52
CA ILE A 172 3.51 17.05 -17.80
C ILE A 172 2.00 16.74 -17.97
N ASN A 173 1.62 15.86 -18.88
CA ASN A 173 0.21 15.53 -19.16
C ASN A 173 -0.45 14.56 -18.16
N PHE A 174 0.31 13.96 -17.25
CA PHE A 174 -0.23 12.99 -16.27
C PHE A 174 -0.90 13.65 -15.06
N SER A 175 -0.46 14.84 -14.65
CA SER A 175 -1.00 15.52 -13.47
C SER A 175 -2.49 15.84 -13.52
N LYS A 176 -3.06 15.99 -14.72
CA LYS A 176 -4.51 16.25 -14.91
C LYS A 176 -5.39 14.99 -14.86
N ARG A 177 -4.84 13.79 -15.03
CA ARG A 177 -5.62 12.52 -15.04
C ARG A 177 -5.94 11.96 -13.65
N PHE A 178 -5.19 12.37 -12.63
CA PHE A 178 -5.27 11.78 -11.29
C PHE A 178 -5.85 12.71 -10.22
N SER A 179 -6.32 13.91 -10.58
CA SER A 179 -6.93 14.85 -9.64
C SER A 179 -8.34 14.45 -9.19
N ASP A 180 -8.99 13.51 -9.89
CA ASP A 180 -10.39 13.17 -9.64
C ASP A 180 -10.55 11.75 -9.06
N GLY A 181 -10.52 11.63 -7.72
CA GLY A 181 -11.30 10.60 -7.06
C GLY A 181 -10.62 9.30 -6.63
N LEU A 182 -9.29 9.21 -6.50
CA LEU A 182 -8.60 8.03 -5.97
C LEU A 182 -7.99 8.21 -4.55
N GLU A 183 -8.30 9.33 -3.87
CA GLU A 183 -7.92 9.57 -2.46
C GLU A 183 -9.07 9.34 -1.50
#